data_dfeeaf2471bfd957e71035764e86e439
#
_entry.id   dfeeaf2471bfd957e71035764e86e439
#
_cell.length_a   1.000
_cell.length_b   1.000
_cell.length_c   1.000
_cell.angle_alpha   90.00
_cell.angle_beta   90.00
_cell.angle_gamma   90.00
#
_symmetry.space_group_name_H-M   'P 1'
#
loop_
_entity.id
_entity.type
_entity.pdbx_description
1 polymer ?
#
loop_
_entity_poly.entity_id
_entity_poly.type
_entity_poly.pdbx_seq_one_letter_code
_entity_poly.pdbx_strand_id
1 'polypeptide(L)'
;GHKTLKNNVEDSVANLGPRYCQKVNVRTGTAKYFNCVAKTPAYFERLYRNIDSWLTEKNYRTRKDSNRIGQLESHLKAIRDDFTVALSNLDQRVDAIIDLSSLMKRVESLQNELEEVRHRFYSDYSSTKKDDNVRKELEADEARLLEISQDLYSFTENFEDLKINLANNPYLIIKGEAGCGKSHLLGDVASKRIDDGLPTLLFLGTDFAEETYETTITSKVGFVGTFREFLSSFNQIGTQVGSRALLMIDALNEGPQAVLWKDRLSGLIKSLKDYPAIGLVVSVRDTYFDDVIPDGVETDSGAT
;
A
#
# COMPACT_ATOMS: atom_id res chain seq x y z
N GLY A 1 -3.27 10.53 26.68
CA GLY A 1 -2.58 10.25 25.42
C GLY A 1 -2.17 8.79 25.27
N HIS A 2 -0.86 8.49 25.29
CA HIS A 2 -0.35 7.14 25.00
C HIS A 2 -0.92 6.02 25.92
N LYS A 3 -1.06 6.30 27.22
CA LYS A 3 -1.65 5.35 28.19
C LYS A 3 -3.08 4.97 27.81
N THR A 4 -3.88 5.92 27.35
CA THR A 4 -5.28 5.70 26.91
C THR A 4 -5.34 4.79 25.68
N LEU A 5 -4.48 5.04 24.69
CA LEU A 5 -4.39 4.21 23.49
C LEU A 5 -3.95 2.78 23.84
N LYS A 6 -2.96 2.65 24.72
CA LYS A 6 -2.46 1.35 25.19
C LYS A 6 -3.56 0.56 25.90
N ASN A 7 -4.28 1.17 26.84
CA ASN A 7 -5.38 0.51 27.53
C ASN A 7 -6.47 0.04 26.56
N ASN A 8 -6.87 0.87 25.59
CA ASN A 8 -7.87 0.47 24.59
C ASN A 8 -7.41 -0.78 23.80
N VAL A 9 -6.17 -0.81 23.34
CA VAL A 9 -5.66 -1.96 22.59
C VAL A 9 -5.58 -3.20 23.48
N GLU A 10 -5.05 -3.08 24.71
CA GLU A 10 -4.97 -4.20 25.65
C GLU A 10 -6.34 -4.78 25.99
N ASP A 11 -7.33 -3.93 26.24
CA ASP A 11 -8.72 -4.35 26.54
C ASP A 11 -9.35 -5.03 25.32
N SER A 12 -9.20 -4.45 24.12
CA SER A 12 -9.74 -5.02 22.89
C SER A 12 -9.10 -6.36 22.56
N VAL A 13 -7.79 -6.48 22.70
CA VAL A 13 -7.06 -7.75 22.50
C VAL A 13 -7.48 -8.80 23.50
N ALA A 14 -7.67 -8.44 24.78
CA ALA A 14 -8.20 -9.36 25.79
C ALA A 14 -9.60 -9.84 25.43
N ASN A 15 -10.46 -8.98 24.88
CA ASN A 15 -11.82 -9.31 24.44
C ASN A 15 -11.86 -10.17 23.16
N LEU A 16 -10.77 -10.26 22.37
CA LEU A 16 -10.67 -11.24 21.29
C LEU A 16 -10.69 -12.69 21.82
N GLY A 17 -10.28 -12.90 23.07
CA GLY A 17 -10.29 -14.20 23.71
C GLY A 17 -9.51 -15.26 22.94
N PRO A 18 -10.10 -16.45 22.67
CA PRO A 18 -9.43 -17.55 21.95
C PRO A 18 -9.02 -17.21 20.51
N ARG A 19 -9.54 -16.13 19.93
CA ARG A 19 -9.18 -15.70 18.56
C ARG A 19 -7.79 -15.07 18.49
N TYR A 20 -7.17 -14.76 19.64
CA TYR A 20 -5.84 -14.19 19.71
C TYR A 20 -4.91 -15.04 20.56
N CYS A 21 -3.74 -15.37 20.02
CA CYS A 21 -2.69 -16.08 20.74
C CYS A 21 -1.33 -15.49 20.35
N GLN A 22 -0.78 -14.65 21.20
CA GLN A 22 0.50 -13.95 20.99
C GLN A 22 1.69 -14.89 20.67
N LYS A 23 1.61 -16.17 21.09
CA LYS A 23 2.68 -17.16 20.87
C LYS A 23 2.66 -17.77 19.45
N VAL A 24 1.58 -17.57 18.69
CA VAL A 24 1.39 -18.17 17.36
C VAL A 24 1.51 -17.05 16.32
N ASN A 25 2.66 -16.39 16.28
CA ASN A 25 2.88 -15.28 15.35
C ASN A 25 3.36 -15.80 14.00
N VAL A 26 2.46 -15.87 13.02
CA VAL A 26 2.79 -16.18 11.63
C VAL A 26 3.17 -14.87 10.95
N ARG A 27 4.43 -14.76 10.51
CA ARG A 27 4.86 -13.65 9.65
C ARG A 27 4.13 -13.76 8.31
N THR A 28 3.01 -13.07 8.21
CA THR A 28 2.28 -12.95 6.94
C THR A 28 2.84 -11.78 6.13
N GLY A 29 2.81 -11.87 4.80
CA GLY A 29 3.17 -10.76 3.90
C GLY A 29 2.27 -9.52 4.03
N THR A 30 1.27 -9.56 4.91
CA THR A 30 0.27 -8.51 5.14
C THR A 30 0.81 -7.28 5.88
N ALA A 31 1.92 -7.40 6.61
CA ALA A 31 2.54 -6.26 7.33
C ALA A 31 2.84 -5.06 6.39
N LYS A 32 3.12 -5.31 5.11
CA LYS A 32 3.38 -4.27 4.12
C LYS A 32 2.17 -3.34 3.92
N TYR A 33 0.94 -3.86 3.94
CA TYR A 33 -0.28 -3.07 3.76
C TYR A 33 -0.52 -2.10 4.93
N PHE A 34 -0.29 -2.57 6.15
CA PHE A 34 -0.37 -1.71 7.34
C PHE A 34 0.67 -0.59 7.31
N ASN A 35 1.89 -0.89 6.84
CA ASN A 35 2.92 0.13 6.66
C ASN A 35 2.52 1.17 5.61
N CYS A 36 1.87 0.76 4.52
CA CYS A 36 1.36 1.66 3.48
C CYS A 36 0.24 2.57 4.03
N VAL A 37 -0.80 1.99 4.64
CA VAL A 37 -1.91 2.76 5.25
C VAL A 37 -1.40 3.75 6.27
N ALA A 38 -0.46 3.31 7.12
CA ALA A 38 0.10 4.14 8.18
C ALA A 38 1.19 5.11 7.71
N LYS A 39 1.67 5.01 6.47
CA LYS A 39 2.83 5.77 5.96
C LYS A 39 3.97 5.78 6.99
N THR A 40 4.37 4.60 7.44
CA THR A 40 5.45 4.48 8.42
C THR A 40 6.80 4.87 7.80
N PRO A 41 7.82 5.23 8.58
CA PRO A 41 9.19 5.38 8.08
C PRO A 41 9.65 4.17 7.26
N ALA A 42 9.31 2.95 7.68
CA ALA A 42 9.63 1.71 6.96
C ALA A 42 8.95 1.63 5.57
N TYR A 43 7.78 2.26 5.39
CA TYR A 43 7.16 2.39 4.09
C TYR A 43 8.00 3.27 3.16
N PHE A 44 8.42 4.44 3.62
CA PHE A 44 9.26 5.34 2.82
C PHE A 44 10.63 4.73 2.52
N GLU A 45 11.28 4.06 3.48
CA GLU A 45 12.51 3.33 3.23
C GLU A 45 12.35 2.26 2.15
N ARG A 46 11.22 1.56 2.14
CA ARG A 46 10.91 0.57 1.11
C ARG A 46 10.67 1.24 -0.25
N LEU A 47 9.95 2.35 -0.29
CA LEU A 47 9.72 3.14 -1.50
C LEU A 47 11.07 3.57 -2.10
N TYR A 48 11.94 4.18 -1.29
CA TYR A 48 13.29 4.58 -1.73
C TYR A 48 14.10 3.40 -2.25
N ARG A 49 14.20 2.31 -1.48
CA ARG A 49 14.99 1.13 -1.89
C ARG A 49 14.52 0.51 -3.19
N ASN A 50 13.22 0.41 -3.42
CA ASN A 50 12.70 -0.19 -4.64
C ASN A 50 13.00 0.70 -5.87
N ILE A 51 12.85 2.00 -5.74
CA ILE A 51 13.17 2.93 -6.83
C ILE A 51 14.69 3.02 -7.03
N ASP A 52 15.48 3.11 -5.95
CA ASP A 52 16.94 3.17 -6.01
C ASP A 52 17.55 1.89 -6.62
N SER A 53 17.01 0.72 -6.31
CA SER A 53 17.47 -0.54 -6.91
C SER A 53 17.31 -0.57 -8.43
N TRP A 54 16.29 0.09 -8.96
CA TRP A 54 16.09 0.23 -10.39
C TRP A 54 16.97 1.32 -11.01
N LEU A 55 17.32 2.35 -10.22
CA LEU A 55 18.20 3.45 -10.64
C LEU A 55 19.67 3.03 -10.65
N THR A 56 20.04 1.98 -9.90
CA THR A 56 21.44 1.52 -9.86
C THR A 56 21.88 1.13 -11.28
N GLU A 57 22.90 1.85 -11.78
CA GLU A 57 23.47 1.61 -13.12
C GLU A 57 23.92 0.15 -13.25
N LYS A 58 23.12 -0.67 -13.86
CA LYS A 58 23.70 -1.77 -14.61
C LYS A 58 24.49 -1.08 -15.73
N ASN A 59 25.79 -1.29 -15.77
CA ASN A 59 26.67 -0.79 -16.82
C ASN A 59 26.18 -1.33 -18.18
N TYR A 60 25.21 -0.62 -18.73
CA TYR A 60 24.77 -0.84 -20.09
C TYR A 60 25.93 -0.39 -20.99
N ARG A 61 26.77 -1.34 -21.35
CA ARG A 61 27.80 -1.08 -22.38
C ARG A 61 27.08 -0.77 -23.67
N THR A 62 26.83 0.50 -23.93
CA THR A 62 26.37 0.97 -25.23
C THR A 62 27.38 0.49 -26.27
N ARG A 63 27.01 -0.49 -27.07
CA ARG A 63 27.68 -0.72 -28.35
C ARG A 63 27.37 0.51 -29.20
N LYS A 64 28.40 1.28 -29.57
CA LYS A 64 28.30 2.55 -30.30
C LYS A 64 27.57 2.47 -31.65
N ASP A 65 27.20 1.31 -32.12
CA ASP A 65 26.81 1.07 -33.51
C ASP A 65 25.37 0.60 -33.73
N SER A 66 24.56 0.39 -32.67
CA SER A 66 23.15 0.00 -32.85
C SER A 66 22.23 1.19 -32.71
N ASN A 67 21.88 1.84 -33.83
CA ASN A 67 20.85 2.89 -33.87
C ASN A 67 19.46 2.41 -33.43
N ARG A 68 19.26 1.08 -33.34
CA ARG A 68 17.95 0.46 -33.02
C ARG A 68 17.62 0.53 -31.55
N ILE A 69 18.62 0.37 -30.68
CA ILE A 69 18.46 0.30 -29.23
C ILE A 69 18.85 1.62 -28.54
N GLY A 70 19.67 2.46 -29.19
CA GLY A 70 20.20 3.69 -28.62
C GLY A 70 19.11 4.69 -28.20
N GLN A 71 17.95 4.71 -28.85
CA GLN A 71 16.81 5.55 -28.48
C GLN A 71 16.15 5.00 -27.20
N LEU A 72 15.91 3.69 -27.11
CA LEU A 72 15.35 3.06 -25.91
C LEU A 72 16.24 3.27 -24.69
N GLU A 73 17.56 3.12 -24.85
CA GLU A 73 18.52 3.37 -23.76
C GLU A 73 18.51 4.84 -23.33
N SER A 74 18.39 5.77 -24.26
CA SER A 74 18.28 7.19 -23.95
C SER A 74 16.98 7.52 -23.19
N HIS A 75 15.85 6.94 -23.59
CA HIS A 75 14.58 7.10 -22.90
C HIS A 75 14.61 6.46 -21.51
N LEU A 76 15.18 5.27 -21.37
CA LEU A 76 15.37 4.60 -20.08
C LEU A 76 16.21 5.45 -19.11
N LYS A 77 17.31 6.04 -19.61
CA LYS A 77 18.15 6.94 -18.81
C LYS A 77 17.36 8.18 -18.38
N ALA A 78 16.65 8.83 -19.30
CA ALA A 78 15.84 10.01 -18.98
C ALA A 78 14.78 9.69 -17.91
N ILE A 79 14.11 8.54 -17.98
CA ILE A 79 13.13 8.10 -16.97
C ILE A 79 13.82 7.90 -15.62
N ARG A 80 15.03 7.30 -15.57
CA ARG A 80 15.80 7.13 -14.33
C ARG A 80 16.19 8.47 -13.70
N ASP A 81 16.65 9.42 -14.52
CA ASP A 81 16.99 10.76 -14.05
C ASP A 81 15.77 11.46 -13.44
N ASP A 82 14.60 11.32 -14.05
CA ASP A 82 13.35 11.88 -13.53
C ASP A 82 12.91 11.22 -12.22
N PHE A 83 13.06 9.90 -12.08
CA PHE A 83 12.80 9.23 -10.80
C PHE A 83 13.75 9.70 -9.71
N THR A 84 15.03 9.92 -10.03
CA THR A 84 16.00 10.47 -9.07
C THR A 84 15.56 11.85 -8.56
N VAL A 85 15.10 12.72 -9.48
CA VAL A 85 14.56 14.04 -9.14
C VAL A 85 13.29 13.91 -8.31
N ALA A 86 12.36 13.03 -8.69
CA ALA A 86 11.12 12.81 -7.96
C ALA A 86 11.38 12.32 -6.53
N LEU A 87 12.31 11.38 -6.34
CA LEU A 87 12.71 10.89 -5.02
C LEU A 87 13.32 11.99 -4.16
N SER A 88 14.21 12.82 -4.72
CA SER A 88 14.83 13.91 -3.96
C SER A 88 13.84 14.98 -3.50
N ASN A 89 12.72 15.11 -4.22
CA ASN A 89 11.64 16.05 -3.93
C ASN A 89 10.45 15.42 -3.17
N LEU A 90 10.54 14.13 -2.84
CA LEU A 90 9.42 13.42 -2.20
C LEU A 90 9.15 13.98 -0.80
N ASP A 91 7.95 14.49 -0.61
CA ASP A 91 7.46 14.92 0.71
C ASP A 91 7.08 13.69 1.55
N GLN A 92 7.82 13.44 2.62
CA GLN A 92 7.62 12.29 3.52
C GLN A 92 6.61 12.56 4.63
N ARG A 93 5.95 13.72 4.64
CA ARG A 93 4.89 13.98 5.63
C ARG A 93 3.73 13.01 5.43
N VAL A 94 3.11 12.64 6.53
CA VAL A 94 2.00 11.67 6.53
C VAL A 94 0.76 12.17 5.76
N ASP A 95 0.59 13.48 5.68
CA ASP A 95 -0.51 14.17 4.98
C ASP A 95 -0.21 14.46 3.50
N ALA A 96 1.05 14.37 3.08
CA ALA A 96 1.44 14.62 1.70
C ALA A 96 0.96 13.52 0.75
N ILE A 97 0.54 13.91 -0.45
CA ILE A 97 0.20 12.97 -1.53
C ILE A 97 1.48 12.53 -2.24
N ILE A 98 1.61 11.22 -2.45
CA ILE A 98 2.67 10.65 -3.27
C ILE A 98 2.16 10.57 -4.70
N ASP A 99 2.67 11.42 -5.58
CA ASP A 99 2.30 11.41 -7.00
C ASP A 99 3.50 11.09 -7.89
N LEU A 100 3.50 9.87 -8.39
CA LEU A 100 4.47 9.37 -9.39
C LEU A 100 3.76 8.97 -10.69
N SER A 101 2.51 9.37 -10.89
CA SER A 101 1.68 8.94 -12.01
C SER A 101 2.24 9.35 -13.37
N SER A 102 2.84 10.55 -13.47
CA SER A 102 3.48 11.02 -14.70
C SER A 102 4.69 10.17 -15.09
N LEU A 103 5.47 9.74 -14.11
CA LEU A 103 6.63 8.87 -14.33
C LEU A 103 6.21 7.47 -14.74
N MET A 104 5.16 6.92 -14.11
CA MET A 104 4.63 5.61 -14.48
C MET A 104 4.07 5.58 -15.92
N LYS A 105 3.39 6.63 -16.36
CA LYS A 105 2.96 6.76 -17.78
C LYS A 105 4.15 6.75 -18.75
N ARG A 106 5.30 7.31 -18.36
CA ARG A 106 6.51 7.25 -19.20
C ARG A 106 7.11 5.85 -19.21
N VAL A 107 7.07 5.10 -18.10
CA VAL A 107 7.47 3.70 -18.06
C VAL A 107 6.60 2.85 -18.99
N GLU A 108 5.28 3.01 -18.92
CA GLU A 108 4.33 2.35 -19.82
C GLU A 108 4.59 2.68 -21.30
N SER A 109 4.87 3.95 -21.60
CA SER A 109 5.23 4.39 -22.96
C SER A 109 6.53 3.71 -23.44
N LEU A 110 7.53 3.57 -22.58
CA LEU A 110 8.76 2.88 -22.91
C LEU A 110 8.56 1.37 -23.09
N GLN A 111 7.69 0.75 -22.32
CA GLN A 111 7.31 -0.66 -22.52
C GLN A 111 6.68 -0.89 -23.89
N ASN A 112 5.77 -0.01 -24.31
CA ASN A 112 5.15 -0.08 -25.64
C ASN A 112 6.18 0.12 -26.76
N GLU A 113 7.07 1.10 -26.62
CA GLU A 113 8.17 1.31 -27.58
C GLU A 113 9.10 0.09 -27.68
N LEU A 114 9.40 -0.54 -26.53
CA LEU A 114 10.19 -1.76 -26.49
C LEU A 114 9.53 -2.91 -27.27
N GLU A 115 8.23 -3.12 -27.12
CA GLU A 115 7.49 -4.13 -27.88
C GLU A 115 7.51 -3.85 -29.39
N GLU A 116 7.38 -2.60 -29.80
CA GLU A 116 7.49 -2.21 -31.22
C GLU A 116 8.90 -2.47 -31.80
N VAL A 117 9.94 -2.19 -30.99
CA VAL A 117 11.33 -2.48 -31.39
C VAL A 117 11.55 -3.98 -31.51
N ARG A 118 11.04 -4.78 -30.58
CA ARG A 118 11.09 -6.24 -30.61
C ARG A 118 10.39 -6.81 -31.85
N HIS A 119 9.20 -6.31 -32.17
CA HIS A 119 8.47 -6.74 -33.38
C HIS A 119 9.26 -6.45 -34.67
N ARG A 120 9.84 -5.27 -34.79
CA ARG A 120 10.70 -4.92 -35.95
C ARG A 120 11.94 -5.81 -35.99
N PHE A 121 12.56 -6.07 -34.86
CA PHE A 121 13.72 -6.94 -34.73
C PHE A 121 13.44 -8.36 -35.25
N TYR A 122 12.35 -9.00 -34.83
CA TYR A 122 11.99 -10.34 -35.30
C TYR A 122 11.67 -10.39 -36.80
N SER A 123 11.10 -9.33 -37.35
CA SER A 123 10.89 -9.20 -38.79
C SER A 123 12.22 -9.17 -39.55
N ASP A 124 13.18 -8.39 -39.10
CA ASP A 124 14.51 -8.27 -39.70
C ASP A 124 15.31 -9.57 -39.56
N TYR A 125 15.27 -10.20 -38.37
CA TYR A 125 15.96 -11.48 -38.12
C TYR A 125 15.50 -12.60 -39.05
N SER A 126 14.19 -12.66 -39.33
CA SER A 126 13.64 -13.67 -40.24
C SER A 126 14.07 -13.45 -41.69
N SER A 127 14.38 -12.21 -42.08
CA SER A 127 14.83 -11.86 -43.44
C SER A 127 16.32 -12.04 -43.70
N THR A 128 17.17 -12.06 -42.64
CA THR A 128 18.63 -11.96 -42.72
C THR A 128 19.36 -13.34 -42.62
N LYS A 129 18.80 -14.40 -43.19
CA LYS A 129 19.24 -15.79 -43.01
C LYS A 129 20.66 -16.15 -43.52
N LYS A 130 21.46 -15.22 -44.07
CA LYS A 130 22.68 -15.56 -44.83
C LYS A 130 23.99 -14.90 -44.40
N ASP A 131 24.01 -13.99 -43.41
CA ASP A 131 25.25 -13.32 -43.00
C ASP A 131 25.53 -13.56 -41.50
N ASP A 132 26.59 -14.31 -41.18
CA ASP A 132 26.98 -14.72 -39.83
C ASP A 132 27.37 -13.51 -38.93
N ASN A 133 27.87 -12.41 -39.49
CA ASN A 133 28.26 -11.24 -38.71
C ASN A 133 27.01 -10.44 -38.30
N VAL A 134 26.11 -10.22 -39.25
CA VAL A 134 24.82 -9.55 -39.00
C VAL A 134 23.98 -10.34 -37.99
N ARG A 135 24.05 -11.68 -38.07
CA ARG A 135 23.38 -12.57 -37.13
C ARG A 135 23.89 -12.40 -35.68
N LYS A 136 25.23 -12.34 -35.50
CA LYS A 136 25.83 -12.15 -34.17
C LYS A 136 25.47 -10.75 -33.56
N GLU A 137 25.38 -9.74 -34.39
CA GLU A 137 24.93 -8.41 -33.96
C GLU A 137 23.47 -8.44 -33.53
N LEU A 138 22.60 -9.13 -34.30
CA LEU A 138 21.19 -9.28 -33.95
C LEU A 138 20.98 -10.09 -32.66
N GLU A 139 21.74 -11.17 -32.46
CA GLU A 139 21.70 -11.96 -31.20
C GLU A 139 22.15 -11.13 -29.99
N ALA A 140 23.10 -10.23 -30.14
CA ALA A 140 23.51 -9.32 -29.08
C ALA A 140 22.43 -8.25 -28.77
N ASP A 141 21.77 -7.74 -29.81
CA ASP A 141 20.65 -6.78 -29.68
C ASP A 141 19.44 -7.46 -29.03
N GLU A 142 19.13 -8.72 -29.38
CA GLU A 142 18.05 -9.50 -28.75
C GLU A 142 18.28 -9.70 -27.26
N ALA A 143 19.50 -10.13 -26.88
CA ALA A 143 19.84 -10.31 -25.48
C ALA A 143 19.67 -8.98 -24.68
N ARG A 144 19.99 -7.88 -25.31
CA ARG A 144 19.85 -6.55 -24.72
C ARG A 144 18.39 -6.12 -24.54
N LEU A 145 17.58 -6.32 -25.58
CA LEU A 145 16.14 -6.05 -25.52
C LEU A 145 15.44 -6.89 -24.43
N LEU A 146 15.87 -8.15 -24.29
CA LEU A 146 15.37 -9.03 -23.24
C LEU A 146 15.75 -8.51 -21.83
N GLU A 147 16.99 -8.06 -21.65
CA GLU A 147 17.44 -7.49 -20.37
C GLU A 147 16.65 -6.24 -20.00
N ILE A 148 16.46 -5.28 -20.94
CA ILE A 148 15.66 -4.08 -20.73
C ILE A 148 14.22 -4.45 -20.38
N SER A 149 13.65 -5.43 -21.08
CA SER A 149 12.29 -5.92 -20.82
C SER A 149 12.13 -6.47 -19.40
N GLN A 150 13.08 -7.30 -18.96
CA GLN A 150 13.08 -7.88 -17.62
C GLN A 150 13.23 -6.81 -16.53
N ASP A 151 14.10 -5.83 -16.75
CA ASP A 151 14.30 -4.73 -15.81
C ASP A 151 13.04 -3.86 -15.66
N LEU A 152 12.39 -3.51 -16.78
CA LEU A 152 11.15 -2.75 -16.77
C LEU A 152 10.00 -3.53 -16.13
N TYR A 153 9.88 -4.82 -16.43
CA TYR A 153 8.87 -5.68 -15.80
C TYR A 153 9.07 -5.76 -14.29
N SER A 154 10.29 -6.06 -13.86
CA SER A 154 10.62 -6.13 -12.42
C SER A 154 10.39 -4.80 -11.71
N PHE A 155 10.67 -3.68 -12.37
CA PHE A 155 10.39 -2.36 -11.82
C PHE A 155 8.88 -2.15 -11.65
N THR A 156 8.08 -2.43 -12.68
CA THR A 156 6.63 -2.26 -12.63
C THR A 156 6.00 -3.11 -11.54
N GLU A 157 6.39 -4.39 -11.44
CA GLU A 157 5.91 -5.31 -10.41
C GLU A 157 6.27 -4.82 -8.98
N ASN A 158 7.52 -4.40 -8.78
CA ASN A 158 7.95 -3.82 -7.51
C ASN A 158 7.21 -2.51 -7.18
N PHE A 159 6.93 -1.69 -8.19
CA PHE A 159 6.21 -0.43 -8.01
C PHE A 159 4.75 -0.66 -7.61
N GLU A 160 4.06 -1.61 -8.24
CA GLU A 160 2.70 -2.01 -7.84
C GLU A 160 2.65 -2.52 -6.40
N ASP A 161 3.70 -3.23 -5.97
CA ASP A 161 3.82 -3.74 -4.59
C ASP A 161 4.01 -2.63 -3.54
N LEU A 162 4.35 -1.40 -3.95
CA LEU A 162 4.43 -0.24 -3.07
C LEU A 162 3.06 0.26 -2.60
N LYS A 163 1.99 -0.11 -3.31
CA LYS A 163 0.62 0.24 -2.93
C LYS A 163 0.41 1.74 -2.67
N ILE A 164 0.91 2.58 -3.58
CA ILE A 164 0.84 4.06 -3.47
C ILE A 164 -0.61 4.53 -3.32
N ASN A 165 -1.56 3.91 -4.03
CA ASN A 165 -2.97 4.23 -3.90
C ASN A 165 -3.46 4.04 -2.45
N LEU A 166 -3.06 2.95 -1.78
CA LEU A 166 -3.38 2.70 -0.38
C LEU A 166 -2.68 3.70 0.56
N ALA A 167 -1.46 4.11 0.24
CA ALA A 167 -0.77 5.15 1.00
C ALA A 167 -1.44 6.52 0.86
N ASN A 168 -2.04 6.82 -0.28
CA ASN A 168 -2.76 8.07 -0.53
C ASN A 168 -4.21 8.03 -0.03
N ASN A 169 -4.88 6.87 -0.08
CA ASN A 169 -6.24 6.63 0.40
C ASN A 169 -6.18 5.72 1.63
N PRO A 170 -6.04 6.27 2.86
CA PRO A 170 -5.62 5.51 4.03
C PRO A 170 -6.76 4.69 4.64
N TYR A 171 -7.43 3.87 3.87
CA TYR A 171 -8.39 2.89 4.37
C TYR A 171 -8.11 1.51 3.78
N LEU A 172 -8.06 0.50 4.65
CA LEU A 172 -7.79 -0.89 4.32
C LEU A 172 -8.95 -1.77 4.80
N ILE A 173 -9.51 -2.56 3.89
CA ILE A 173 -10.54 -3.54 4.21
C ILE A 173 -9.92 -4.93 4.08
N ILE A 174 -9.95 -5.69 5.18
CA ILE A 174 -9.45 -7.05 5.27
C ILE A 174 -10.64 -7.99 5.16
N LYS A 175 -10.74 -8.66 4.03
CA LYS A 175 -11.78 -9.64 3.70
C LYS A 175 -11.24 -11.06 3.85
N GLY A 176 -12.07 -12.00 4.27
CA GLY A 176 -11.69 -13.42 4.31
C GLY A 176 -12.68 -14.29 5.07
N GLU A 177 -12.54 -15.60 4.92
CA GLU A 177 -13.39 -16.61 5.55
C GLU A 177 -13.37 -16.55 7.09
N ALA A 178 -14.37 -17.18 7.72
CA ALA A 178 -14.39 -17.35 9.16
C ALA A 178 -13.17 -18.18 9.62
N GLY A 179 -12.49 -17.73 10.68
CA GLY A 179 -11.35 -18.46 11.24
C GLY A 179 -10.00 -18.31 10.49
N CYS A 180 -9.94 -17.56 9.39
CA CYS A 180 -8.68 -17.37 8.63
C CYS A 180 -7.64 -16.47 9.32
N GLY A 181 -7.89 -15.99 10.56
CA GLY A 181 -6.91 -15.27 11.37
C GLY A 181 -6.99 -13.75 11.31
N LYS A 182 -8.04 -13.13 10.74
CA LYS A 182 -8.19 -11.67 10.66
C LYS A 182 -8.10 -10.97 12.02
N SER A 183 -8.84 -11.45 13.02
CA SER A 183 -8.84 -10.91 14.38
C SER A 183 -7.47 -11.04 15.04
N HIS A 184 -6.80 -12.17 14.81
CA HIS A 184 -5.43 -12.38 15.28
C HIS A 184 -4.47 -11.36 14.65
N LEU A 185 -4.56 -11.16 13.33
CA LEU A 185 -3.74 -10.21 12.60
C LEU A 185 -3.93 -8.78 13.11
N LEU A 186 -5.19 -8.31 13.29
CA LEU A 186 -5.46 -6.98 13.79
C LEU A 186 -4.95 -6.80 15.22
N GLY A 187 -5.18 -7.77 16.09
CA GLY A 187 -4.69 -7.76 17.48
C GLY A 187 -3.16 -7.70 17.56
N ASP A 188 -2.47 -8.49 16.75
CA ASP A 188 -1.01 -8.52 16.69
C ASP A 188 -0.42 -7.19 16.18
N VAL A 189 -0.97 -6.67 15.09
CA VAL A 189 -0.55 -5.38 14.52
C VAL A 189 -0.83 -4.24 15.51
N ALA A 190 -2.00 -4.21 16.15
CA ALA A 190 -2.34 -3.16 17.10
C ALA A 190 -1.41 -3.19 18.32
N SER A 191 -1.16 -4.37 18.91
CA SER A 191 -0.25 -4.56 20.04
C SER A 191 1.16 -4.11 19.71
N LYS A 192 1.71 -4.58 18.57
CA LYS A 192 3.04 -4.21 18.13
C LYS A 192 3.18 -2.72 17.89
N ARG A 193 2.20 -2.09 17.23
CA ARG A 193 2.23 -0.64 16.97
C ARG A 193 2.23 0.18 18.25
N ILE A 194 1.45 -0.21 19.26
CA ILE A 194 1.45 0.45 20.57
C ILE A 194 2.81 0.27 21.27
N ASP A 195 3.40 -0.92 21.22
CA ASP A 195 4.73 -1.17 21.78
C ASP A 195 5.83 -0.36 21.10
N ASP A 196 5.70 -0.14 19.79
CA ASP A 196 6.57 0.71 18.97
C ASP A 196 6.29 2.22 19.15
N GLY A 197 5.34 2.61 20.02
CA GLY A 197 4.95 4.01 20.26
C GLY A 197 4.07 4.64 19.17
N LEU A 198 3.55 3.84 18.23
CA LEU A 198 2.71 4.29 17.12
C LEU A 198 1.23 4.35 17.54
N PRO A 199 0.55 5.50 17.33
CA PRO A 199 -0.82 5.69 17.79
C PRO A 199 -1.77 4.73 17.07
N THR A 200 -2.47 3.93 17.87
CA THR A 200 -3.39 2.90 17.36
C THR A 200 -4.54 2.72 18.34
N LEU A 201 -5.74 2.54 17.78
CA LEU A 201 -6.94 2.14 18.48
C LEU A 201 -7.50 0.88 17.82
N LEU A 202 -8.00 -0.04 18.63
CA LEU A 202 -8.66 -1.26 18.18
C LEU A 202 -10.04 -1.36 18.83
N PHE A 203 -11.06 -1.58 18.02
CA PHE A 203 -12.42 -1.85 18.43
C PHE A 203 -12.91 -3.16 17.81
N LEU A 204 -13.89 -3.78 18.44
CA LEU A 204 -14.57 -4.96 17.91
C LEU A 204 -15.94 -4.54 17.35
N GLY A 205 -16.43 -5.19 16.29
CA GLY A 205 -17.75 -4.93 15.74
C GLY A 205 -18.87 -5.04 16.78
N THR A 206 -18.68 -5.93 17.78
CA THR A 206 -19.59 -6.09 18.92
C THR A 206 -19.63 -4.92 19.88
N ASP A 207 -18.64 -4.00 19.85
CA ASP A 207 -18.63 -2.80 20.67
C ASP A 207 -19.73 -1.80 20.27
N PHE A 208 -20.18 -1.87 19.01
CA PHE A 208 -21.11 -0.91 18.38
C PHE A 208 -22.57 -1.36 18.46
N ALA A 209 -23.01 -1.79 19.61
CA ALA A 209 -24.34 -2.42 19.79
C ALA A 209 -25.52 -1.44 19.87
N GLU A 210 -25.39 -0.35 20.60
CA GLU A 210 -26.57 0.48 20.98
C GLU A 210 -26.39 1.96 20.60
N GLU A 211 -25.18 2.46 20.46
CA GLU A 211 -24.87 3.89 20.22
C GLU A 211 -24.41 4.15 18.79
N THR A 212 -24.30 5.44 18.45
CA THR A 212 -23.62 5.81 17.20
C THR A 212 -22.13 5.43 17.30
N TYR A 213 -21.49 5.21 16.16
CA TYR A 213 -20.06 4.87 16.18
C TYR A 213 -19.20 5.99 16.79
N GLU A 214 -19.64 7.25 16.64
CA GLU A 214 -18.98 8.41 17.21
C GLU A 214 -18.96 8.34 18.75
N THR A 215 -20.14 8.09 19.34
CA THR A 215 -20.27 7.97 20.79
C THR A 215 -19.52 6.76 21.32
N THR A 216 -19.63 5.63 20.63
CA THR A 216 -18.91 4.40 21.02
C THR A 216 -17.40 4.62 21.03
N ILE A 217 -16.83 5.22 19.99
CA ILE A 217 -15.39 5.47 19.91
C ILE A 217 -14.94 6.40 21.03
N THR A 218 -15.62 7.54 21.22
CA THR A 218 -15.23 8.54 22.23
C THR A 218 -15.37 8.03 23.65
N SER A 219 -16.47 7.33 23.96
CA SER A 219 -16.71 6.77 25.30
C SER A 219 -15.73 5.67 25.68
N LYS A 220 -15.45 4.74 24.74
CA LYS A 220 -14.51 3.64 24.97
C LYS A 220 -13.08 4.12 25.23
N VAL A 221 -12.66 5.22 24.61
CA VAL A 221 -11.34 5.82 24.89
C VAL A 221 -11.39 6.83 26.05
N GLY A 222 -12.53 7.05 26.66
CA GLY A 222 -12.69 8.04 27.76
C GLY A 222 -12.39 9.46 27.31
N PHE A 223 -12.67 9.80 26.04
CA PHE A 223 -12.48 11.15 25.52
C PHE A 223 -13.67 12.04 25.90
N VAL A 224 -13.37 13.15 26.54
CA VAL A 224 -14.38 14.16 26.90
C VAL A 224 -14.40 15.24 25.82
N GLY A 225 -15.45 15.24 25.00
CA GLY A 225 -15.61 16.17 23.88
C GLY A 225 -16.38 15.54 22.72
N THR A 226 -16.48 16.26 21.63
CA THR A 226 -17.13 15.80 20.41
C THR A 226 -16.25 14.83 19.62
N PHE A 227 -16.85 14.00 18.77
CA PHE A 227 -16.11 13.11 17.88
C PHE A 227 -15.15 13.88 16.96
N ARG A 228 -15.54 15.08 16.53
CA ARG A 228 -14.67 15.96 15.71
C ARG A 228 -13.41 16.40 16.46
N GLU A 229 -13.53 16.77 17.73
CA GLU A 229 -12.39 17.11 18.58
C GLU A 229 -11.50 15.91 18.83
N PHE A 230 -12.10 14.73 19.01
CA PHE A 230 -11.37 13.47 19.09
C PHE A 230 -10.54 13.22 17.82
N LEU A 231 -11.17 13.30 16.64
CA LEU A 231 -10.46 13.09 15.35
C LEU A 231 -9.33 14.12 15.17
N SER A 232 -9.58 15.39 15.52
CA SER A 232 -8.53 16.43 15.45
C SER A 232 -7.34 16.10 16.34
N SER A 233 -7.59 15.67 17.58
CA SER A 233 -6.55 15.27 18.53
C SER A 233 -5.78 14.03 18.06
N PHE A 234 -6.50 13.04 17.54
CA PHE A 234 -5.90 11.79 17.05
C PHE A 234 -5.06 12.01 15.79
N ASN A 235 -5.53 12.87 14.87
CA ASN A 235 -4.79 13.33 13.70
C ASN A 235 -3.50 14.05 14.10
N GLN A 236 -3.56 14.94 15.09
CA GLN A 236 -2.39 15.65 15.58
C GLN A 236 -1.33 14.71 16.14
N ILE A 237 -1.75 13.67 16.88
CA ILE A 237 -0.82 12.65 17.39
C ILE A 237 -0.12 11.93 16.22
N GLY A 238 -0.86 11.53 15.18
CA GLY A 238 -0.30 10.91 13.98
C GLY A 238 0.73 11.80 13.28
N THR A 239 0.41 13.09 13.12
CA THR A 239 1.32 14.08 12.52
C THR A 239 2.61 14.23 13.35
N GLN A 240 2.49 14.31 14.68
CA GLN A 240 3.65 14.49 15.57
C GLN A 240 4.60 13.28 15.57
N VAL A 241 4.05 12.07 15.43
CA VAL A 241 4.84 10.83 15.39
C VAL A 241 5.44 10.57 14.00
N GLY A 242 4.97 11.27 12.96
CA GLY A 242 5.40 11.03 11.58
C GLY A 242 4.89 9.71 10.98
N SER A 243 3.78 9.18 11.53
CA SER A 243 3.09 8.01 11.03
C SER A 243 1.60 8.15 11.31
N ARG A 244 0.73 7.77 10.38
CA ARG A 244 -0.71 7.85 10.62
C ARG A 244 -1.11 7.09 11.88
N ALA A 245 -1.98 7.71 12.66
CA ALA A 245 -2.72 7.05 13.71
C ALA A 245 -3.71 6.05 13.08
N LEU A 246 -3.73 4.80 13.52
CA LEU A 246 -4.64 3.79 12.96
C LEU A 246 -5.88 3.64 13.84
N LEU A 247 -7.04 3.82 13.22
CA LEU A 247 -8.35 3.42 13.75
C LEU A 247 -8.70 2.05 13.16
N MET A 248 -8.73 1.02 13.99
CA MET A 248 -8.95 -0.35 13.56
C MET A 248 -10.27 -0.87 14.13
N ILE A 249 -11.10 -1.53 13.29
CA ILE A 249 -12.35 -2.16 13.71
C ILE A 249 -12.38 -3.60 13.21
N ASP A 250 -12.31 -4.55 14.13
CA ASP A 250 -12.37 -5.97 13.79
C ASP A 250 -13.81 -6.48 13.69
N ALA A 251 -14.05 -7.32 12.69
CA ALA A 251 -15.29 -8.07 12.50
C ALA A 251 -16.55 -7.16 12.45
N LEU A 252 -16.60 -6.21 11.51
CA LEU A 252 -17.77 -5.33 11.29
C LEU A 252 -19.11 -6.09 11.17
N ASN A 253 -19.06 -7.33 10.68
CA ASN A 253 -20.21 -8.19 10.55
C ASN A 253 -20.69 -8.81 11.89
N GLU A 254 -19.96 -8.60 12.98
CA GLU A 254 -20.35 -9.08 14.31
C GLU A 254 -21.07 -7.97 15.09
N GLY A 255 -22.10 -8.36 15.83
CA GLY A 255 -22.90 -7.44 16.60
C GLY A 255 -24.31 -7.22 16.02
N PRO A 256 -25.24 -6.70 16.84
CA PRO A 256 -26.64 -6.60 16.50
C PRO A 256 -26.96 -5.56 15.41
N GLN A 257 -26.04 -4.67 15.12
CA GLN A 257 -26.20 -3.57 14.16
C GLN A 257 -25.28 -3.69 12.93
N ALA A 258 -24.83 -4.89 12.61
CA ALA A 258 -23.90 -5.14 11.48
C ALA A 258 -24.42 -4.54 10.16
N VAL A 259 -25.71 -4.62 9.88
CA VAL A 259 -26.34 -4.09 8.64
C VAL A 259 -26.20 -2.56 8.52
N LEU A 260 -26.12 -1.84 9.64
CA LEU A 260 -25.97 -0.39 9.63
C LEU A 260 -24.57 0.07 9.21
N TRP A 261 -23.61 -0.84 9.15
CA TRP A 261 -22.23 -0.47 8.79
C TRP A 261 -22.10 0.01 7.35
N LYS A 262 -22.97 -0.41 6.43
CA LYS A 262 -22.94 0.08 5.05
C LYS A 262 -23.03 1.61 5.00
N ASP A 263 -23.95 2.20 5.73
CA ASP A 263 -24.09 3.67 5.81
C ASP A 263 -23.07 4.30 6.76
N ARG A 264 -22.83 3.70 7.92
CA ARG A 264 -21.91 4.20 8.95
C ARG A 264 -20.47 4.29 8.45
N LEU A 265 -20.00 3.28 7.72
CA LEU A 265 -18.65 3.23 7.17
C LEU A 265 -18.43 4.32 6.12
N SER A 266 -19.45 4.58 5.27
CA SER A 266 -19.41 5.70 4.33
C SER A 266 -19.27 7.04 5.06
N GLY A 267 -20.04 7.24 6.13
CA GLY A 267 -19.97 8.43 6.98
C GLY A 267 -18.61 8.58 7.66
N LEU A 268 -18.07 7.50 8.21
CA LEU A 268 -16.76 7.49 8.85
C LEU A 268 -15.64 7.81 7.84
N ILE A 269 -15.60 7.14 6.69
CA ILE A 269 -14.62 7.42 5.63
C ILE A 269 -14.70 8.88 5.18
N LYS A 270 -15.91 9.40 5.00
CA LYS A 270 -16.11 10.82 4.65
C LYS A 270 -15.57 11.76 5.71
N SER A 271 -15.82 11.46 6.99
CA SER A 271 -15.31 12.26 8.11
C SER A 271 -13.79 12.23 8.19
N LEU A 272 -13.15 11.10 7.86
CA LEU A 272 -11.69 10.94 7.91
C LEU A 272 -10.95 11.68 6.80
N LYS A 273 -11.63 12.09 5.71
CA LYS A 273 -10.98 12.86 4.62
C LYS A 273 -10.36 14.18 5.09
N ASP A 274 -10.91 14.78 6.13
CA ASP A 274 -10.39 16.02 6.71
C ASP A 274 -9.22 15.77 7.69
N TYR A 275 -8.86 14.50 7.93
CA TYR A 275 -7.85 14.09 8.90
C TYR A 275 -6.79 13.16 8.28
N PRO A 276 -5.92 13.69 7.39
CA PRO A 276 -5.02 12.88 6.56
C PRO A 276 -3.96 12.09 7.34
N ALA A 277 -3.74 12.40 8.62
CA ALA A 277 -2.87 11.64 9.49
C ALA A 277 -3.60 10.54 10.30
N ILE A 278 -4.83 10.18 9.89
CA ILE A 278 -5.55 9.00 10.39
C ILE A 278 -5.70 7.99 9.25
N GLY A 279 -5.45 6.72 9.54
CA GLY A 279 -5.75 5.60 8.67
C GLY A 279 -6.84 4.71 9.28
N LEU A 280 -7.73 4.18 8.44
CA LEU A 280 -8.80 3.27 8.84
C LEU A 280 -8.48 1.86 8.38
N VAL A 281 -8.60 0.90 9.29
CA VAL A 281 -8.48 -0.54 8.96
C VAL A 281 -9.72 -1.25 9.50
N VAL A 282 -10.40 -1.98 8.64
CA VAL A 282 -11.58 -2.74 9.04
C VAL A 282 -11.46 -4.19 8.59
N SER A 283 -12.05 -5.13 9.34
CA SER A 283 -12.16 -6.50 8.90
C SER A 283 -13.62 -6.94 8.77
N VAL A 284 -13.86 -7.84 7.81
CA VAL A 284 -15.19 -8.37 7.52
C VAL A 284 -15.08 -9.81 7.01
N ARG A 285 -16.09 -10.64 7.24
CA ARG A 285 -16.19 -11.97 6.60
C ARG A 285 -16.68 -11.82 5.17
N ASP A 286 -16.19 -12.67 4.28
CA ASP A 286 -16.57 -12.70 2.87
C ASP A 286 -18.07 -12.72 2.65
N THR A 287 -18.77 -13.55 3.40
CA THR A 287 -20.24 -13.75 3.29
C THR A 287 -21.06 -12.51 3.64
N TYR A 288 -20.49 -11.53 4.32
CA TYR A 288 -21.17 -10.28 4.74
C TYR A 288 -20.59 -9.04 4.05
N PHE A 289 -19.67 -9.25 3.11
CA PHE A 289 -18.95 -8.13 2.49
C PHE A 289 -19.90 -7.13 1.84
N ASP A 290 -20.79 -7.61 0.98
CA ASP A 290 -21.73 -6.77 0.22
C ASP A 290 -22.81 -6.12 1.11
N ASP A 291 -23.09 -6.74 2.27
CA ASP A 291 -24.06 -6.23 3.25
C ASP A 291 -23.49 -5.10 4.11
N VAL A 292 -22.16 -5.08 4.33
CA VAL A 292 -21.49 -4.24 5.34
C VAL A 292 -20.62 -3.16 4.69
N ILE A 293 -19.98 -3.47 3.56
CA ILE A 293 -19.09 -2.56 2.87
C ILE A 293 -19.88 -1.73 1.84
N PRO A 294 -19.73 -0.39 1.83
CA PRO A 294 -20.40 0.46 0.86
C PRO A 294 -19.90 0.20 -0.57
N ASP A 295 -20.82 0.34 -1.54
CA ASP A 295 -20.47 0.26 -2.95
C ASP A 295 -19.47 1.37 -3.33
N GLY A 296 -18.48 1.06 -4.17
CA GLY A 296 -17.48 2.02 -4.62
C GLY A 296 -16.34 2.31 -3.64
N VAL A 297 -16.31 1.64 -2.48
CA VAL A 297 -15.12 1.60 -1.64
C VAL A 297 -14.14 0.62 -2.26
N GLU A 298 -13.09 1.15 -2.91
CA GLU A 298 -12.03 0.33 -3.50
C GLU A 298 -11.35 -0.51 -2.42
N THR A 299 -11.39 -1.80 -2.62
CA THR A 299 -10.66 -2.76 -1.80
C THR A 299 -9.32 -3.02 -2.47
N ASP A 300 -8.24 -2.69 -1.82
CA ASP A 300 -6.92 -3.21 -2.21
C ASP A 300 -6.83 -4.66 -1.70
N SER A 301 -7.64 -5.53 -2.32
CA SER A 301 -7.89 -6.91 -1.90
C SER A 301 -6.74 -7.85 -2.30
N GLY A 302 -5.51 -7.39 -2.17
CA GLY A 302 -4.35 -8.24 -2.39
C GLY A 302 -3.91 -9.03 -1.16
N ALA A 303 -4.67 -9.01 -0.06
CA ALA A 303 -4.36 -9.75 1.17
C ALA A 303 -5.46 -10.78 1.43
N THR A 304 -5.43 -11.88 0.73
CA THR A 304 -6.08 -13.13 1.14
C THR A 304 -5.14 -13.94 2.02
#